data_b2789d01e34ef373e68b496dca3f8ef4
#
_entry.id   b2789d01e34ef373e68b496dca3f8ef4
#
_cell.length_a   1.000
_cell.length_b   1.000
_cell.length_c   1.000
_cell.angle_alpha   90.00
_cell.angle_beta   90.00
_cell.angle_gamma   90.00
#
_symmetry.space_group_name_H-M   'P 1'
#
loop_
_entity.id
_entity.type
_entity.pdbx_description
1 polymer ?
#
loop_
_entity_poly.entity_id
_entity_poly.type
_entity_poly.pdbx_seq_one_letter_code
_entity_poly.pdbx_strand_id
1 'polypeptide(L)'
;MKKLLLGDEAIAQGALDAGLSGVYAYPGTPSTEITEYIQDSPLAKERGVHSRWSTNEKTAMEAALGMSYMGKRALVCMKHVGLNVCADPFVNSAMTGTNGGISVLVADDPSMHSSQDEQDSRFYGKFAMIPTLEPSSQQEAYDMMAEAYELSEQMHLPVLMRVTTRMAHSRAVVEVKDTPREQNELNYDAQASNWVLLPAFARKRNVVVTGQQPILEQMAVDSKYNKYIDGNDHKLGIIASGIAYNYLMECFPNGCPYPVLKISQYPLPKKLIRRMTDDCEYVLIAEEGQPFIEDQVRGVMPGNAVIKGRLTGELPRTGELNPDFLKKALGIESGESYAPCEDVTPRPPALCQGCGHRDVYTALNEVLKEYPQARVFGDIGCYTLGFLPPYKAIHSCVDMGASITMAKGASDAGQWPAVAIIGDSTFTHSGMTGLLDAINENADITVIISDNLTTAMTGGQDSAGTNKFEAICKGLGLSEDHLKVVNPIPKNMPEITQAIRDEINYHGVSVIIPRRECMQTLQRHLKQKKAAEKK
;
A
#
# COMPACT_ATOMS: atom_id res chain seq x y z
N MET A 1 -13.75 0.73 -26.74
CA MET A 1 -12.92 -0.48 -27.05
C MET A 1 -12.94 -1.44 -25.86
N LYS A 2 -12.83 -2.79 -26.08
CA LYS A 2 -12.74 -3.78 -24.98
C LYS A 2 -11.31 -4.21 -24.75
N LYS A 3 -10.85 -4.20 -23.49
CA LYS A 3 -9.52 -4.67 -23.07
C LYS A 3 -9.65 -5.69 -21.95
N LEU A 4 -8.80 -6.70 -21.91
CA LEU A 4 -8.66 -7.61 -20.77
C LEU A 4 -7.63 -7.04 -19.81
N LEU A 5 -8.07 -6.54 -18.66
CA LEU A 5 -7.24 -5.79 -17.71
C LEU A 5 -7.29 -6.40 -16.31
N LEU A 6 -6.16 -6.32 -15.58
CA LEU A 6 -6.16 -6.44 -14.11
C LEU A 6 -6.94 -5.28 -13.49
N GLY A 7 -7.35 -5.39 -12.25
CA GLY A 7 -7.91 -4.26 -11.50
C GLY A 7 -6.99 -3.05 -11.50
N ASP A 8 -5.71 -3.26 -11.24
CA ASP A 8 -4.68 -2.21 -11.28
C ASP A 8 -4.52 -1.58 -12.66
N GLU A 9 -4.50 -2.41 -13.71
CA GLU A 9 -4.43 -1.93 -15.10
C GLU A 9 -5.69 -1.14 -15.49
N ALA A 10 -6.86 -1.53 -14.98
CA ALA A 10 -8.12 -0.82 -15.20
C ALA A 10 -8.11 0.56 -14.54
N ILE A 11 -7.63 0.66 -13.30
CA ILE A 11 -7.43 1.93 -12.59
C ILE A 11 -6.47 2.84 -13.35
N ALA A 12 -5.32 2.31 -13.76
CA ALA A 12 -4.31 3.05 -14.50
C ALA A 12 -4.85 3.59 -15.82
N GLN A 13 -5.57 2.74 -16.59
CA GLN A 13 -6.22 3.15 -17.84
C GLN A 13 -7.32 4.18 -17.58
N GLY A 14 -8.13 4.00 -16.53
CA GLY A 14 -9.18 4.96 -16.15
C GLY A 14 -8.61 6.33 -15.79
N ALA A 15 -7.49 6.36 -15.06
CA ALA A 15 -6.79 7.59 -14.73
C ALA A 15 -6.25 8.32 -15.97
N LEU A 16 -5.64 7.59 -16.90
CA LEU A 16 -5.15 8.13 -18.17
C LEU A 16 -6.30 8.70 -19.02
N ASP A 17 -7.38 7.94 -19.15
CA ASP A 17 -8.57 8.35 -19.92
C ASP A 17 -9.32 9.51 -19.26
N ALA A 18 -9.11 9.73 -17.97
CA ALA A 18 -9.62 10.86 -17.20
C ALA A 18 -8.69 12.08 -17.16
N GLY A 19 -7.62 12.13 -17.98
CA GLY A 19 -6.76 13.31 -18.11
C GLY A 19 -5.72 13.44 -17.00
N LEU A 20 -5.15 12.32 -16.55
CA LEU A 20 -4.04 12.27 -15.59
C LEU A 20 -2.83 13.08 -16.09
N SER A 21 -2.23 13.86 -15.20
CA SER A 21 -0.99 14.61 -15.45
C SER A 21 0.23 14.02 -14.74
N GLY A 22 0.03 13.29 -13.64
CA GLY A 22 1.13 12.63 -12.96
C GLY A 22 0.68 11.54 -12.00
N VAL A 23 1.46 10.44 -11.93
CA VAL A 23 1.35 9.39 -10.92
C VAL A 23 2.60 9.39 -10.05
N TYR A 24 2.40 9.27 -8.76
CA TYR A 24 3.42 9.25 -7.72
C TYR A 24 3.21 8.02 -6.83
N ALA A 25 4.25 7.24 -6.65
CA ALA A 25 4.17 6.00 -5.89
C ALA A 25 5.53 5.61 -5.31
N TYR A 26 5.49 4.87 -4.21
CA TYR A 26 6.59 4.00 -3.81
C TYR A 26 6.17 2.55 -4.11
N PRO A 27 7.09 1.69 -4.59
CA PRO A 27 6.74 0.32 -4.95
C PRO A 27 6.19 -0.48 -3.77
N GLY A 28 4.95 -0.99 -3.88
CA GLY A 28 4.30 -1.75 -2.82
C GLY A 28 3.16 -2.62 -3.37
N THR A 29 3.34 -3.96 -3.37
CA THR A 29 2.29 -4.91 -3.77
C THR A 29 1.13 -4.88 -2.76
N PRO A 30 -0.14 -4.75 -3.21
CA PRO A 30 -0.66 -5.01 -4.56
C PRO A 30 -0.99 -3.75 -5.40
N SER A 31 -0.24 -2.66 -5.36
CA SER A 31 -0.53 -1.42 -6.11
C SER A 31 0.56 -1.04 -7.14
N THR A 32 1.64 -1.83 -7.22
CA THR A 32 2.81 -1.51 -8.06
C THR A 32 2.46 -1.47 -9.55
N GLU A 33 1.61 -2.39 -10.00
CA GLU A 33 1.23 -2.57 -11.40
C GLU A 33 0.51 -1.36 -12.00
N ILE A 34 -0.13 -0.54 -11.17
CA ILE A 34 -0.78 0.72 -11.62
C ILE A 34 0.25 1.67 -12.22
N THR A 35 1.32 1.92 -11.47
CA THR A 35 2.39 2.83 -11.91
C THR A 35 3.17 2.25 -13.09
N GLU A 36 3.47 0.94 -13.07
CA GLU A 36 4.15 0.25 -14.18
C GLU A 36 3.34 0.34 -15.48
N TYR A 37 2.01 0.13 -15.41
CA TYR A 37 1.13 0.25 -16.58
C TYR A 37 1.17 1.67 -17.17
N ILE A 38 1.15 2.71 -16.32
CA ILE A 38 1.24 4.11 -16.77
C ILE A 38 2.61 4.39 -17.40
N GLN A 39 3.71 3.89 -16.81
CA GLN A 39 5.07 4.05 -17.35
C GLN A 39 5.21 3.43 -18.74
N ASP A 40 4.57 2.30 -18.98
CA ASP A 40 4.62 1.59 -20.26
C ASP A 40 3.64 2.17 -21.30
N SER A 41 2.62 2.91 -20.88
CA SER A 41 1.56 3.43 -21.74
C SER A 41 2.07 4.39 -22.81
N PRO A 42 1.78 4.14 -24.12
CA PRO A 42 2.05 5.09 -25.19
C PRO A 42 1.36 6.43 -24.99
N LEU A 43 0.10 6.43 -24.51
CA LEU A 43 -0.68 7.63 -24.22
C LEU A 43 -0.03 8.49 -23.12
N ALA A 44 0.50 7.86 -22.08
CA ALA A 44 1.19 8.56 -21.01
C ALA A 44 2.47 9.25 -21.53
N LYS A 45 3.23 8.57 -22.39
CA LYS A 45 4.45 9.09 -23.02
C LYS A 45 4.13 10.25 -23.96
N GLU A 46 3.12 10.10 -24.81
CA GLU A 46 2.66 11.14 -25.77
C GLU A 46 2.23 12.42 -25.03
N ARG A 47 1.53 12.29 -23.92
CA ARG A 47 0.99 13.41 -23.12
C ARG A 47 1.95 13.95 -22.08
N GLY A 48 3.15 13.39 -21.96
CA GLY A 48 4.15 13.81 -20.98
C GLY A 48 3.68 13.61 -19.53
N VAL A 49 2.90 12.55 -19.26
CA VAL A 49 2.46 12.22 -17.90
C VAL A 49 3.67 11.93 -17.03
N HIS A 50 3.81 12.66 -15.92
CA HIS A 50 4.86 12.37 -14.95
C HIS A 50 4.63 10.99 -14.32
N SER A 51 5.66 10.14 -14.35
CA SER A 51 5.56 8.78 -13.82
C SER A 51 6.94 8.31 -13.34
N ARG A 52 7.24 8.58 -12.08
CA ARG A 52 8.49 8.22 -11.44
C ARG A 52 8.23 7.65 -10.06
N TRP A 53 9.05 6.68 -9.65
CA TRP A 53 9.04 6.18 -8.30
C TRP A 53 9.57 7.22 -7.32
N SER A 54 8.83 7.46 -6.26
CA SER A 54 9.22 8.33 -5.15
C SER A 54 10.11 7.58 -4.15
N THR A 55 10.79 8.29 -3.28
CA THR A 55 11.63 7.67 -2.24
C THR A 55 10.82 7.02 -1.12
N ASN A 56 9.62 7.55 -0.84
CA ASN A 56 8.61 6.97 0.05
C ASN A 56 7.22 7.55 -0.27
N GLU A 57 6.20 7.05 0.40
CA GLU A 57 4.81 7.45 0.17
C GLU A 57 4.51 8.87 0.66
N LYS A 58 5.22 9.34 1.69
CA LYS A 58 5.09 10.74 2.15
C LYS A 58 5.50 11.71 1.07
N THR A 59 6.68 11.51 0.47
CA THR A 59 7.16 12.36 -0.64
C THR A 59 6.31 12.22 -1.89
N ALA A 60 5.74 11.03 -2.15
CA ALA A 60 4.78 10.81 -3.24
C ALA A 60 3.52 11.65 -3.06
N MET A 61 2.93 11.64 -1.87
CA MET A 61 1.72 12.41 -1.56
C MET A 61 1.97 13.92 -1.62
N GLU A 62 3.11 14.39 -1.08
CA GLU A 62 3.48 15.81 -1.11
C GLU A 62 3.68 16.34 -2.54
N ALA A 63 4.34 15.55 -3.39
CA ALA A 63 4.53 15.91 -4.79
C ALA A 63 3.21 15.93 -5.58
N ALA A 64 2.32 14.98 -5.32
CA ALA A 64 0.99 14.97 -5.93
C ALA A 64 0.14 16.18 -5.49
N LEU A 65 0.22 16.58 -4.22
CA LEU A 65 -0.42 17.81 -3.73
C LEU A 65 0.11 19.05 -4.45
N GLY A 66 1.44 19.15 -4.64
CA GLY A 66 2.04 20.23 -5.41
C GLY A 66 1.51 20.29 -6.84
N MET A 67 1.33 19.15 -7.50
CA MET A 67 0.71 19.05 -8.83
C MET A 67 -0.75 19.49 -8.82
N SER A 68 -1.52 19.02 -7.83
CA SER A 68 -2.94 19.39 -7.64
C SER A 68 -3.10 20.89 -7.41
N TYR A 69 -2.23 21.52 -6.62
CA TYR A 69 -2.28 22.97 -6.38
C TYR A 69 -2.09 23.79 -7.66
N MET A 70 -1.41 23.24 -8.64
CA MET A 70 -1.27 23.84 -9.97
C MET A 70 -2.44 23.52 -10.93
N GLY A 71 -3.54 22.96 -10.43
CA GLY A 71 -4.73 22.65 -11.22
C GLY A 71 -4.69 21.36 -12.01
N LYS A 72 -3.60 20.60 -11.92
CA LYS A 72 -3.40 19.34 -12.66
C LYS A 72 -3.95 18.14 -11.89
N ARG A 73 -4.42 17.11 -12.60
CA ARG A 73 -4.89 15.84 -12.01
C ARG A 73 -3.73 14.94 -11.62
N ALA A 74 -3.71 14.46 -10.40
CA ALA A 74 -2.67 13.59 -9.86
C ALA A 74 -3.25 12.29 -9.27
N LEU A 75 -2.47 11.21 -9.38
CA LEU A 75 -2.74 9.93 -8.76
C LEU A 75 -1.61 9.58 -7.80
N VAL A 76 -1.94 9.16 -6.59
CA VAL A 76 -0.97 8.58 -5.64
C VAL A 76 -1.34 7.12 -5.45
N CYS A 77 -0.37 6.21 -5.58
CA CYS A 77 -0.61 4.77 -5.42
C CYS A 77 0.26 4.21 -4.30
N MET A 78 -0.36 3.44 -3.41
CA MET A 78 0.34 2.78 -2.31
C MET A 78 -0.41 1.58 -1.77
N LYS A 79 0.31 0.71 -1.07
CA LYS A 79 -0.31 -0.30 -0.23
C LYS A 79 -0.75 0.33 1.12
N HIS A 80 -1.59 -0.36 1.89
CA HIS A 80 -2.17 0.18 3.14
C HIS A 80 -1.12 0.67 4.16
N VAL A 81 0.00 -0.04 4.30
CA VAL A 81 1.08 0.39 5.22
C VAL A 81 1.77 1.67 4.74
N GLY A 82 1.79 1.92 3.44
CA GLY A 82 2.28 3.18 2.88
C GLY A 82 1.39 4.38 3.24
N LEU A 83 0.09 4.14 3.44
CA LEU A 83 -0.82 5.17 3.94
C LEU A 83 -0.43 5.63 5.35
N ASN A 84 0.10 4.74 6.18
CA ASN A 84 0.63 5.12 7.49
C ASN A 84 1.84 6.06 7.35
N VAL A 85 2.72 5.80 6.37
CA VAL A 85 3.90 6.65 6.09
C VAL A 85 3.49 8.04 5.62
N CYS A 86 2.44 8.15 4.81
CA CYS A 86 1.95 9.43 4.30
C CYS A 86 0.77 10.00 5.10
N ALA A 87 0.45 9.48 6.27
CA ALA A 87 -0.73 9.88 7.04
C ALA A 87 -0.79 11.39 7.31
N ASP A 88 0.33 12.03 7.62
CA ASP A 88 0.37 13.47 7.89
C ASP A 88 -0.02 14.30 6.65
N PRO A 89 0.65 14.23 5.49
CA PRO A 89 0.22 14.96 4.30
C PRO A 89 -1.16 14.50 3.79
N PHE A 90 -1.54 13.23 3.97
CA PHE A 90 -2.86 12.73 3.60
C PHE A 90 -3.98 13.42 4.39
N VAL A 91 -3.89 13.45 5.72
CA VAL A 91 -4.91 14.10 6.58
C VAL A 91 -4.90 15.61 6.39
N ASN A 92 -3.71 16.22 6.28
CA ASN A 92 -3.60 17.66 6.04
C ASN A 92 -4.13 18.07 4.66
N SER A 93 -4.11 17.20 3.66
CA SER A 93 -4.66 17.51 2.34
C SER A 93 -6.17 17.76 2.34
N ALA A 94 -6.91 17.14 3.26
CA ALA A 94 -8.32 17.45 3.48
C ALA A 94 -8.51 18.88 4.03
N MET A 95 -7.60 19.29 4.90
CA MET A 95 -7.64 20.62 5.52
C MET A 95 -7.16 21.72 4.56
N THR A 96 -6.10 21.50 3.77
CA THR A 96 -5.66 22.46 2.75
C THR A 96 -6.64 22.51 1.59
N GLY A 97 -7.27 21.39 1.28
CA GLY A 97 -8.04 21.19 0.07
C GLY A 97 -7.16 20.96 -1.16
N THR A 98 -7.82 20.78 -2.29
CA THR A 98 -7.22 20.50 -3.60
C THR A 98 -7.66 21.57 -4.61
N ASN A 99 -6.89 21.74 -5.70
CA ASN A 99 -7.27 22.57 -6.84
C ASN A 99 -7.56 21.68 -8.06
N GLY A 100 -6.56 21.02 -8.63
CA GLY A 100 -6.78 19.93 -9.57
C GLY A 100 -7.14 18.64 -8.83
N GLY A 101 -7.87 17.75 -9.49
CA GLY A 101 -8.33 16.49 -8.89
C GLY A 101 -7.16 15.60 -8.42
N ILE A 102 -7.25 15.09 -7.20
CA ILE A 102 -6.31 14.13 -6.65
C ILE A 102 -7.04 12.88 -6.15
N SER A 103 -6.61 11.72 -6.63
CA SER A 103 -7.03 10.43 -6.11
C SER A 103 -5.87 9.77 -5.38
N VAL A 104 -6.13 9.29 -4.17
CA VAL A 104 -5.19 8.51 -3.36
C VAL A 104 -5.67 7.07 -3.37
N LEU A 105 -5.01 6.25 -4.18
CA LEU A 105 -5.32 4.83 -4.27
C LEU A 105 -4.56 4.07 -3.20
N VAL A 106 -5.30 3.30 -2.41
CA VAL A 106 -4.75 2.44 -1.38
C VAL A 106 -5.21 1.01 -1.60
N ALA A 107 -4.25 0.11 -1.73
CA ALA A 107 -4.49 -1.31 -1.88
C ALA A 107 -4.31 -2.02 -0.53
N ASP A 108 -5.44 -2.46 0.03
CA ASP A 108 -5.50 -3.27 1.24
C ASP A 108 -5.19 -4.74 0.91
N ASP A 109 -4.61 -5.44 1.87
CA ASP A 109 -4.20 -6.85 1.71
C ASP A 109 -4.85 -7.74 2.78
N PRO A 110 -6.18 -7.98 2.70
CA PRO A 110 -6.87 -8.90 3.60
C PRO A 110 -6.19 -10.28 3.58
N SER A 111 -6.07 -10.89 4.76
CA SER A 111 -5.33 -12.16 4.94
C SER A 111 -3.81 -12.08 4.75
N MET A 112 -3.25 -10.89 4.56
CA MET A 112 -1.80 -10.64 4.55
C MET A 112 -1.01 -11.52 3.56
N HIS A 113 -1.42 -11.53 2.29
CA HIS A 113 -0.73 -12.31 1.25
C HIS A 113 0.72 -11.84 1.04
N SER A 114 0.98 -10.54 1.20
CA SER A 114 2.31 -9.94 1.07
C SER A 114 2.57 -8.81 2.09
N SER A 115 1.82 -8.77 3.18
CA SER A 115 1.86 -7.68 4.17
C SER A 115 2.18 -8.21 5.57
N GLN A 116 2.72 -7.35 6.42
CA GLN A 116 3.06 -7.66 7.81
C GLN A 116 1.87 -7.61 8.76
N ASP A 117 0.79 -6.91 8.37
CA ASP A 117 -0.46 -6.80 9.13
C ASP A 117 -1.66 -6.64 8.19
N GLU A 118 -2.86 -6.70 8.75
CA GLU A 118 -4.12 -6.43 8.04
C GLU A 118 -4.68 -5.09 8.52
N GLN A 119 -4.81 -4.14 7.59
CA GLN A 119 -5.39 -2.83 7.83
C GLN A 119 -6.57 -2.59 6.89
N ASP A 120 -7.38 -1.59 7.23
CA ASP A 120 -8.52 -1.16 6.41
C ASP A 120 -8.46 0.35 6.20
N SER A 121 -8.12 0.74 5.00
CA SER A 121 -7.91 2.15 4.64
C SER A 121 -9.18 3.01 4.70
N ARG A 122 -10.38 2.42 4.75
CA ARG A 122 -11.64 3.15 4.93
C ARG A 122 -11.67 3.96 6.24
N PHE A 123 -10.99 3.46 7.29
CA PHE A 123 -10.87 4.21 8.55
C PHE A 123 -10.10 5.52 8.37
N TYR A 124 -9.07 5.54 7.51
CA TYR A 124 -8.35 6.77 7.16
C TYR A 124 -9.23 7.77 6.40
N GLY A 125 -10.03 7.30 5.44
CA GLY A 125 -10.98 8.14 4.72
C GLY A 125 -11.99 8.80 5.66
N LYS A 126 -12.53 8.02 6.61
CA LYS A 126 -13.43 8.52 7.65
C LYS A 126 -12.72 9.49 8.60
N PHE A 127 -11.52 9.18 9.05
CA PHE A 127 -10.73 10.03 9.94
C PHE A 127 -10.37 11.37 9.31
N ALA A 128 -9.96 11.36 8.03
CA ALA A 128 -9.66 12.56 7.27
C ALA A 128 -10.91 13.31 6.78
N MET A 129 -12.12 12.76 6.98
CA MET A 129 -13.40 13.34 6.55
C MET A 129 -13.48 13.57 5.03
N ILE A 130 -12.91 12.68 4.23
CA ILE A 130 -12.89 12.75 2.76
C ILE A 130 -13.78 11.67 2.12
N PRO A 131 -14.25 11.88 0.88
CA PRO A 131 -14.94 10.84 0.15
C PRO A 131 -14.04 9.65 -0.14
N THR A 132 -14.61 8.44 -0.04
CA THR A 132 -13.93 7.20 -0.35
C THR A 132 -14.72 6.43 -1.40
N LEU A 133 -14.04 5.86 -2.39
CA LEU A 133 -14.61 4.98 -3.42
C LEU A 133 -14.04 3.57 -3.25
N GLU A 134 -14.90 2.56 -3.39
CA GLU A 134 -14.54 1.15 -3.25
C GLU A 134 -15.20 0.34 -4.38
N PRO A 135 -14.52 0.16 -5.54
CA PRO A 135 -15.08 -0.56 -6.66
C PRO A 135 -15.27 -2.05 -6.35
N SER A 136 -16.32 -2.64 -6.92
CA SER A 136 -16.58 -4.07 -6.83
C SER A 136 -16.12 -4.87 -8.07
N SER A 137 -15.80 -4.19 -9.16
CA SER A 137 -15.34 -4.80 -10.41
C SER A 137 -14.31 -3.96 -11.11
N GLN A 138 -13.58 -4.55 -12.07
CA GLN A 138 -12.60 -3.87 -12.90
C GLN A 138 -13.23 -2.75 -13.72
N GLN A 139 -14.47 -2.93 -14.19
CA GLN A 139 -15.20 -1.86 -14.89
C GLN A 139 -15.47 -0.68 -13.96
N GLU A 140 -15.94 -0.95 -12.73
CA GLU A 140 -16.15 0.13 -11.76
C GLU A 140 -14.83 0.82 -11.37
N ALA A 141 -13.75 0.05 -11.22
CA ALA A 141 -12.43 0.61 -10.93
C ALA A 141 -11.97 1.58 -12.02
N TYR A 142 -12.20 1.23 -13.29
CA TYR A 142 -11.95 2.11 -14.43
C TYR A 142 -12.83 3.37 -14.40
N ASP A 143 -14.15 3.18 -14.26
CA ASP A 143 -15.13 4.28 -14.33
C ASP A 143 -14.99 5.26 -13.17
N MET A 144 -14.70 4.74 -11.97
CA MET A 144 -14.55 5.52 -10.74
C MET A 144 -13.33 6.44 -10.75
N MET A 145 -12.34 6.22 -11.61
CA MET A 145 -11.21 7.15 -11.69
C MET A 145 -11.62 8.53 -12.21
N ALA A 146 -12.50 8.58 -13.21
CA ALA A 146 -13.06 9.85 -13.68
C ALA A 146 -13.91 10.53 -12.59
N GLU A 147 -14.75 9.76 -11.91
CA GLU A 147 -15.56 10.23 -10.78
C GLU A 147 -14.72 10.77 -9.63
N ALA A 148 -13.62 10.07 -9.29
CA ALA A 148 -12.71 10.50 -8.22
C ALA A 148 -12.11 11.87 -8.48
N TYR A 149 -11.67 12.15 -9.72
CA TYR A 149 -11.13 13.46 -10.06
C TYR A 149 -12.21 14.55 -10.10
N GLU A 150 -13.38 14.25 -10.67
CA GLU A 150 -14.50 15.18 -10.72
C GLU A 150 -15.01 15.52 -9.32
N LEU A 151 -15.15 14.51 -8.45
CA LEU A 151 -15.55 14.69 -7.05
C LEU A 151 -14.50 15.49 -6.27
N SER A 152 -13.20 15.20 -6.50
CA SER A 152 -12.10 15.94 -5.88
C SER A 152 -12.11 17.42 -6.29
N GLU A 153 -12.28 17.71 -7.58
CA GLU A 153 -12.37 19.09 -8.11
C GLU A 153 -13.61 19.81 -7.61
N GLN A 154 -14.76 19.13 -7.55
CA GLN A 154 -16.03 19.71 -7.10
C GLN A 154 -16.01 20.06 -5.60
N MET A 155 -15.48 19.16 -4.78
CA MET A 155 -15.50 19.30 -3.33
C MET A 155 -14.23 19.96 -2.78
N HIS A 156 -13.21 20.13 -3.60
CA HIS A 156 -11.87 20.58 -3.19
C HIS A 156 -11.30 19.71 -2.05
N LEU A 157 -11.47 18.39 -2.16
CA LEU A 157 -10.98 17.38 -1.23
C LEU A 157 -10.24 16.29 -1.99
N PRO A 158 -9.21 15.66 -1.42
CA PRO A 158 -8.70 14.42 -2.00
C PRO A 158 -9.78 13.34 -1.95
N VAL A 159 -9.72 12.38 -2.86
CA VAL A 159 -10.59 11.20 -2.87
C VAL A 159 -9.76 9.97 -2.60
N LEU A 160 -10.09 9.23 -1.55
CA LEU A 160 -9.51 7.91 -1.31
C LEU A 160 -10.17 6.88 -2.23
N MET A 161 -9.38 6.11 -2.97
CA MET A 161 -9.84 4.93 -3.69
C MET A 161 -9.26 3.68 -3.04
N ARG A 162 -10.13 2.83 -2.48
CA ARG A 162 -9.76 1.59 -1.83
C ARG A 162 -9.96 0.41 -2.76
N VAL A 163 -8.93 -0.43 -2.89
CA VAL A 163 -9.03 -1.75 -3.52
C VAL A 163 -8.44 -2.81 -2.61
N THR A 164 -8.74 -4.09 -2.86
CA THR A 164 -8.12 -5.22 -2.16
C THR A 164 -7.28 -6.04 -3.12
N THR A 165 -6.36 -6.86 -2.59
CA THR A 165 -5.44 -7.68 -3.39
C THR A 165 -6.16 -8.48 -4.49
N ARG A 166 -7.30 -9.11 -4.16
CA ARG A 166 -8.06 -9.87 -5.14
C ARG A 166 -8.65 -8.99 -6.25
N MET A 167 -9.14 -7.81 -5.89
CA MET A 167 -9.64 -6.84 -6.87
C MET A 167 -8.50 -6.33 -7.77
N ALA A 168 -7.35 -5.99 -7.19
CA ALA A 168 -6.17 -5.49 -7.89
C ALA A 168 -5.65 -6.50 -8.92
N HIS A 169 -5.53 -7.77 -8.54
CA HIS A 169 -4.86 -8.82 -9.32
C HIS A 169 -5.78 -9.77 -10.09
N SER A 170 -7.10 -9.63 -10.02
CA SER A 170 -8.01 -10.38 -10.89
C SER A 170 -8.24 -9.66 -12.22
N ARG A 171 -8.55 -10.42 -13.28
CA ARG A 171 -8.75 -9.89 -14.63
C ARG A 171 -10.20 -9.95 -15.07
N ALA A 172 -10.64 -8.90 -15.76
CA ALA A 172 -11.91 -8.88 -16.46
C ALA A 172 -11.83 -8.10 -17.77
N VAL A 173 -12.83 -8.26 -18.62
CA VAL A 173 -12.99 -7.44 -19.81
C VAL A 173 -13.57 -6.09 -19.40
N VAL A 174 -12.85 -5.02 -19.70
CA VAL A 174 -13.22 -3.63 -19.40
C VAL A 174 -13.50 -2.88 -20.69
N GLU A 175 -14.62 -2.18 -20.74
CA GLU A 175 -14.95 -1.24 -21.80
C GLU A 175 -14.29 0.11 -21.54
N VAL A 176 -13.28 0.45 -22.31
CA VAL A 176 -12.53 1.70 -22.19
C VAL A 176 -13.01 2.73 -23.19
N LYS A 177 -12.88 4.02 -22.86
CA LYS A 177 -13.25 5.13 -23.75
C LYS A 177 -12.38 5.14 -25.00
N ASP A 178 -12.97 5.48 -26.13
CA ASP A 178 -12.23 5.64 -27.39
C ASP A 178 -11.51 6.99 -27.46
N THR A 179 -12.01 8.00 -26.75
CA THR A 179 -11.42 9.35 -26.70
C THR A 179 -11.11 9.72 -25.24
N PRO A 180 -9.84 9.64 -24.82
CA PRO A 180 -9.42 10.10 -23.52
C PRO A 180 -9.62 11.61 -23.34
N ARG A 181 -9.98 12.04 -22.13
CA ARG A 181 -10.09 13.47 -21.76
C ARG A 181 -8.70 14.12 -21.80
N GLU A 182 -8.63 15.36 -22.26
CA GLU A 182 -7.40 16.15 -22.20
C GLU A 182 -7.00 16.48 -20.76
N GLN A 183 -5.71 16.70 -20.54
CA GLN A 183 -5.20 17.16 -19.25
C GLN A 183 -5.68 18.58 -18.95
N ASN A 184 -5.88 18.86 -17.66
CA ASN A 184 -6.20 20.22 -17.23
C ASN A 184 -5.07 21.18 -17.63
N GLU A 185 -5.41 22.43 -17.93
CA GLU A 185 -4.43 23.51 -18.03
C GLU A 185 -3.89 23.90 -16.65
N LEU A 186 -2.75 24.57 -16.62
CA LEU A 186 -2.24 25.17 -15.37
C LEU A 186 -3.23 26.22 -14.86
N ASN A 187 -3.63 26.09 -13.61
CA ASN A 187 -4.54 27.00 -12.95
C ASN A 187 -3.97 27.44 -11.61
N TYR A 188 -3.74 28.75 -11.49
CA TYR A 188 -3.14 29.40 -10.34
C TYR A 188 -4.14 30.04 -9.37
N ASP A 189 -5.43 29.99 -9.71
CA ASP A 189 -6.47 30.85 -9.12
C ASP A 189 -6.93 30.42 -7.73
N ALA A 190 -6.27 29.43 -7.13
CA ALA A 190 -6.57 29.03 -5.78
C ALA A 190 -6.08 30.08 -4.77
N GLN A 191 -6.90 30.31 -3.76
CA GLN A 191 -6.51 31.16 -2.65
C GLN A 191 -5.37 30.52 -1.86
N ALA A 192 -4.15 31.01 -2.02
CA ALA A 192 -2.95 30.47 -1.37
C ALA A 192 -3.10 30.36 0.17
N SER A 193 -3.95 31.18 0.79
CA SER A 193 -4.30 31.09 2.21
C SER A 193 -4.95 29.75 2.62
N ASN A 194 -5.58 29.04 1.68
CA ASN A 194 -6.14 27.72 1.96
C ASN A 194 -5.06 26.67 2.15
N TRP A 195 -3.91 26.81 1.50
CA TRP A 195 -2.79 25.87 1.53
C TRP A 195 -1.81 26.12 2.68
N VAL A 196 -2.12 27.09 3.54
CA VAL A 196 -1.27 27.47 4.67
C VAL A 196 -1.99 27.15 5.98
N LEU A 197 -1.59 26.08 6.65
CA LEU A 197 -2.23 25.58 7.87
C LEU A 197 -1.74 26.29 9.14
N LEU A 198 -1.69 27.64 9.12
CA LEU A 198 -1.56 28.39 10.35
C LEU A 198 -2.86 28.27 11.18
N PRO A 199 -2.82 28.28 12.51
CA PRO A 199 -4.00 28.03 13.37
C PRO A 199 -5.25 28.84 12.98
N ALA A 200 -5.08 30.07 12.55
CA ALA A 200 -6.19 30.94 12.13
C ALA A 200 -6.86 30.47 10.84
N PHE A 201 -6.08 29.96 9.89
CA PHE A 201 -6.59 29.43 8.62
C PHE A 201 -7.13 28.00 8.82
N ALA A 202 -6.41 27.15 9.56
CA ALA A 202 -6.82 25.79 9.86
C ALA A 202 -8.21 25.76 10.53
N ARG A 203 -8.49 26.64 11.49
CA ARG A 203 -9.83 26.75 12.09
C ARG A 203 -10.93 27.05 11.09
N LYS A 204 -10.69 27.93 10.10
CA LYS A 204 -11.66 28.23 9.05
C LYS A 204 -11.88 27.03 8.13
N ARG A 205 -10.79 26.35 7.74
CA ARG A 205 -10.85 25.16 6.90
C ARG A 205 -11.59 24.01 7.59
N ASN A 206 -11.37 23.82 8.88
CA ASN A 206 -12.09 22.79 9.65
C ASN A 206 -13.62 23.00 9.63
N VAL A 207 -14.08 24.25 9.70
CA VAL A 207 -15.53 24.56 9.55
C VAL A 207 -16.02 24.17 8.15
N VAL A 208 -15.25 24.44 7.10
CA VAL A 208 -15.60 24.07 5.72
C VAL A 208 -15.69 22.55 5.58
N VAL A 209 -14.64 21.82 5.97
CA VAL A 209 -14.60 20.35 5.86
C VAL A 209 -15.71 19.68 6.67
N THR A 210 -15.99 20.19 7.86
CA THR A 210 -17.11 19.70 8.69
C THR A 210 -18.46 19.99 8.03
N GLY A 211 -18.64 21.18 7.45
CA GLY A 211 -19.86 21.57 6.74
C GLY A 211 -20.10 20.78 5.45
N GLN A 212 -19.06 20.21 4.85
CA GLN A 212 -19.17 19.35 3.65
C GLN A 212 -19.69 17.93 3.96
N GLN A 213 -19.60 17.45 5.21
CA GLN A 213 -19.97 16.08 5.55
C GLN A 213 -21.43 15.71 5.19
N PRO A 214 -22.45 16.53 5.48
CA PRO A 214 -23.83 16.25 5.04
C PRO A 214 -23.97 16.23 3.51
N ILE A 215 -23.20 17.04 2.79
CA ILE A 215 -23.19 17.07 1.32
C ILE A 215 -22.64 15.76 0.77
N LEU A 216 -21.50 15.32 1.28
CA LEU A 216 -20.87 14.05 0.89
C LEU A 216 -21.76 12.85 1.21
N GLU A 217 -22.45 12.86 2.36
CA GLU A 217 -23.44 11.84 2.70
C GLU A 217 -24.59 11.80 1.69
N GLN A 218 -25.14 12.96 1.31
CA GLN A 218 -26.20 13.01 0.30
C GLN A 218 -25.70 12.56 -1.07
N MET A 219 -24.47 12.95 -1.47
CA MET A 219 -23.85 12.46 -2.70
C MET A 219 -23.69 10.93 -2.70
N ALA A 220 -23.36 10.34 -1.56
CA ALA A 220 -23.30 8.89 -1.42
C ALA A 220 -24.68 8.23 -1.52
N VAL A 221 -25.75 8.89 -1.02
CA VAL A 221 -27.14 8.40 -1.19
C VAL A 221 -27.56 8.41 -2.66
N ASP A 222 -27.18 9.46 -3.39
CA ASP A 222 -27.55 9.66 -4.80
C ASP A 222 -26.59 9.00 -5.79
N SER A 223 -25.53 8.36 -5.29
CA SER A 223 -24.50 7.74 -6.10
C SER A 223 -25.02 6.60 -6.96
N LYS A 224 -24.67 6.61 -8.25
CA LYS A 224 -24.94 5.48 -9.17
C LYS A 224 -24.26 4.17 -8.77
N TYR A 225 -23.25 4.23 -7.89
CA TYR A 225 -22.49 3.08 -7.40
C TYR A 225 -23.07 2.49 -6.11
N ASN A 226 -23.85 3.27 -5.34
CA ASN A 226 -24.58 2.78 -4.19
C ASN A 226 -25.99 2.40 -4.64
N LYS A 227 -26.29 1.09 -4.63
CA LYS A 227 -27.52 0.58 -5.22
C LYS A 227 -28.33 -0.18 -4.21
N TYR A 228 -29.58 0.25 -4.01
CA TYR A 228 -30.57 -0.55 -3.29
C TYR A 228 -31.33 -1.40 -4.32
N ILE A 229 -31.21 -2.71 -4.23
CA ILE A 229 -31.87 -3.71 -5.08
C ILE A 229 -32.94 -4.36 -4.22
N ASP A 230 -34.20 -4.21 -4.59
CA ASP A 230 -35.30 -4.82 -3.86
C ASP A 230 -35.29 -6.34 -4.00
N GLY A 231 -35.81 -7.04 -2.99
CA GLY A 231 -36.02 -8.47 -2.96
C GLY A 231 -37.42 -8.81 -2.47
N ASN A 232 -37.85 -10.04 -2.69
CA ASN A 232 -39.21 -10.48 -2.31
C ASN A 232 -39.28 -11.02 -0.87
N ASP A 233 -38.14 -11.34 -0.25
CA ASP A 233 -38.05 -11.86 1.12
C ASP A 233 -37.33 -10.86 2.02
N HIS A 234 -38.12 -10.12 2.80
CA HIS A 234 -37.65 -9.10 3.74
C HIS A 234 -37.25 -9.64 5.12
N LYS A 235 -37.21 -10.96 5.30
CA LYS A 235 -36.68 -11.56 6.54
C LYS A 235 -35.19 -11.25 6.70
N LEU A 236 -34.45 -11.18 5.59
CA LEU A 236 -33.04 -10.86 5.55
C LEU A 236 -32.78 -9.71 4.56
N GLY A 237 -32.08 -8.68 4.98
CA GLY A 237 -31.44 -7.69 4.11
C GLY A 237 -29.93 -7.91 4.06
N ILE A 238 -29.27 -7.56 2.97
CA ILE A 238 -27.83 -7.75 2.82
C ILE A 238 -27.19 -6.42 2.42
N ILE A 239 -26.21 -5.97 3.21
CA ILE A 239 -25.34 -4.84 2.84
C ILE A 239 -24.00 -5.43 2.42
N ALA A 240 -23.55 -5.13 1.19
CA ALA A 240 -22.29 -5.64 0.67
C ALA A 240 -21.44 -4.52 0.06
N SER A 241 -20.10 -4.55 0.30
CA SER A 241 -19.18 -3.55 -0.25
C SER A 241 -18.01 -4.18 -1.00
N GLY A 242 -17.44 -3.42 -1.95
CA GLY A 242 -16.28 -3.83 -2.72
C GLY A 242 -16.42 -5.22 -3.32
N ILE A 243 -15.36 -6.03 -3.24
CA ILE A 243 -15.34 -7.39 -3.81
C ILE A 243 -16.34 -8.34 -3.12
N ALA A 244 -16.73 -8.09 -1.87
CA ALA A 244 -17.71 -8.92 -1.17
C ALA A 244 -19.09 -8.89 -1.83
N TYR A 245 -19.43 -7.80 -2.55
CA TYR A 245 -20.62 -7.76 -3.39
C TYR A 245 -20.57 -8.80 -4.52
N ASN A 246 -19.42 -9.01 -5.16
CA ASN A 246 -19.28 -10.04 -6.18
C ASN A 246 -19.44 -11.45 -5.61
N TYR A 247 -18.85 -11.70 -4.43
CA TYR A 247 -19.02 -13.00 -3.75
C TYR A 247 -20.49 -13.27 -3.40
N LEU A 248 -21.22 -12.23 -2.99
CA LEU A 248 -22.67 -12.34 -2.76
C LEU A 248 -23.40 -12.71 -4.05
N MET A 249 -23.09 -12.03 -5.16
CA MET A 249 -23.77 -12.28 -6.43
C MET A 249 -23.46 -13.68 -6.99
N GLU A 250 -22.27 -14.23 -6.74
CA GLU A 250 -21.95 -15.61 -7.07
C GLU A 250 -22.78 -16.64 -6.29
N CYS A 251 -23.26 -16.27 -5.08
CA CYS A 251 -24.18 -17.12 -4.32
C CYS A 251 -25.57 -17.20 -4.95
N PHE A 252 -25.94 -16.23 -5.78
CA PHE A 252 -27.28 -16.09 -6.37
C PHE A 252 -27.21 -15.87 -7.89
N PRO A 253 -26.75 -16.85 -8.69
CA PRO A 253 -26.60 -16.71 -10.14
C PRO A 253 -27.92 -16.43 -10.87
N ASN A 254 -29.07 -16.77 -10.27
CA ASN A 254 -30.41 -16.56 -10.81
C ASN A 254 -31.15 -15.36 -10.16
N GLY A 255 -30.44 -14.53 -9.40
CA GLY A 255 -30.97 -13.38 -8.68
C GLY A 255 -31.14 -13.62 -7.19
N CYS A 256 -30.80 -12.63 -6.37
CA CYS A 256 -30.92 -12.67 -4.93
C CYS A 256 -32.39 -12.45 -4.52
N PRO A 257 -33.00 -13.31 -3.67
CA PRO A 257 -34.36 -13.13 -3.20
C PRO A 257 -34.49 -12.02 -2.14
N TYR A 258 -33.41 -11.64 -1.52
CA TYR A 258 -33.35 -10.66 -0.43
C TYR A 258 -33.07 -9.26 -0.94
N PRO A 259 -33.53 -8.20 -0.25
CA PRO A 259 -33.06 -6.83 -0.51
C PRO A 259 -31.54 -6.75 -0.34
N VAL A 260 -30.84 -6.13 -1.31
CA VAL A 260 -29.39 -5.93 -1.30
C VAL A 260 -29.06 -4.46 -1.39
N LEU A 261 -28.30 -3.93 -0.44
CA LEU A 261 -27.67 -2.61 -0.54
C LEU A 261 -26.19 -2.78 -0.87
N LYS A 262 -25.82 -2.48 -2.10
CA LYS A 262 -24.43 -2.33 -2.51
C LYS A 262 -23.89 -0.98 -2.06
N ILE A 263 -22.74 -0.95 -1.38
CA ILE A 263 -22.03 0.27 -0.99
C ILE A 263 -20.65 0.29 -1.67
N SER A 264 -20.40 1.33 -2.45
CA SER A 264 -19.14 1.55 -3.18
C SER A 264 -18.65 2.99 -3.05
N GLN A 265 -19.43 3.88 -2.43
CA GLN A 265 -19.06 5.27 -2.15
C GLN A 265 -19.43 5.64 -0.72
N TYR A 266 -18.47 6.27 -0.04
CA TYR A 266 -18.57 6.75 1.34
C TYR A 266 -18.41 8.28 1.42
N PRO A 267 -18.92 8.94 2.51
CA PRO A 267 -19.41 8.35 3.77
C PRO A 267 -20.66 7.50 3.58
N LEU A 268 -20.96 6.68 4.59
CA LEU A 268 -22.08 5.73 4.52
C LEU A 268 -23.40 6.41 4.13
N PRO A 269 -24.16 5.87 3.15
CA PRO A 269 -25.45 6.39 2.71
C PRO A 269 -26.55 6.08 3.74
N LYS A 270 -26.60 6.83 4.84
CA LYS A 270 -27.46 6.54 6.01
C LYS A 270 -28.93 6.36 5.67
N LYS A 271 -29.48 7.11 4.71
CA LYS A 271 -30.88 6.95 4.28
C LYS A 271 -31.15 5.56 3.70
N LEU A 272 -30.24 5.05 2.87
CA LEU A 272 -30.39 3.71 2.26
C LEU A 272 -30.21 2.61 3.32
N ILE A 273 -29.25 2.80 4.23
CA ILE A 273 -29.04 1.85 5.33
C ILE A 273 -30.26 1.84 6.25
N ARG A 274 -30.81 3.00 6.61
CA ARG A 274 -32.02 3.07 7.43
C ARG A 274 -33.19 2.36 6.77
N ARG A 275 -33.41 2.58 5.47
CA ARG A 275 -34.42 1.82 4.71
C ARG A 275 -34.22 0.32 4.89
N MET A 276 -33.00 -0.18 4.73
CA MET A 276 -32.69 -1.62 4.90
C MET A 276 -33.00 -2.11 6.31
N THR A 277 -32.62 -1.36 7.34
CA THR A 277 -32.83 -1.75 8.74
C THR A 277 -34.28 -1.62 9.21
N ASP A 278 -35.08 -0.78 8.55
CA ASP A 278 -36.51 -0.62 8.83
C ASP A 278 -37.34 -1.68 8.09
N ASP A 279 -36.94 -2.07 6.88
CA ASP A 279 -37.63 -3.00 6.01
C ASP A 279 -37.35 -4.48 6.33
N CYS A 280 -36.25 -4.82 7.01
CA CYS A 280 -35.80 -6.18 7.23
C CYS A 280 -35.68 -6.53 8.72
N GLU A 281 -35.94 -7.82 9.07
CA GLU A 281 -35.78 -8.32 10.45
C GLU A 281 -34.31 -8.50 10.83
N TYR A 282 -33.50 -8.95 9.87
CA TYR A 282 -32.06 -9.17 10.01
C TYR A 282 -31.33 -8.47 8.89
N VAL A 283 -30.13 -7.97 9.17
CA VAL A 283 -29.24 -7.42 8.15
C VAL A 283 -27.87 -8.07 8.27
N LEU A 284 -27.46 -8.78 7.21
CA LEU A 284 -26.12 -9.31 7.06
C LEU A 284 -25.22 -8.25 6.41
N ILE A 285 -24.07 -7.98 7.02
CA ILE A 285 -23.08 -7.07 6.45
C ILE A 285 -21.89 -7.88 5.95
N ALA A 286 -21.67 -7.84 4.64
CA ALA A 286 -20.60 -8.51 3.91
C ALA A 286 -19.58 -7.47 3.44
N GLU A 287 -18.44 -7.40 4.10
CA GLU A 287 -17.37 -6.45 3.80
C GLU A 287 -16.00 -7.11 3.97
N GLU A 288 -15.06 -6.74 3.11
CA GLU A 288 -13.66 -7.20 3.22
C GLU A 288 -12.87 -6.30 4.18
N GLY A 289 -11.95 -6.93 4.92
CA GLY A 289 -11.12 -6.28 5.92
C GLY A 289 -11.81 -6.17 7.28
N GLN A 290 -11.71 -5.04 7.92
CA GLN A 290 -12.26 -4.80 9.26
C GLN A 290 -13.78 -4.52 9.19
N PRO A 291 -14.53 -4.72 10.28
CA PRO A 291 -15.97 -4.46 10.31
C PRO A 291 -16.29 -2.96 10.36
N PHE A 292 -15.95 -2.24 9.30
CA PHE A 292 -16.11 -0.79 9.19
C PHE A 292 -17.56 -0.35 9.05
N ILE A 293 -18.32 -1.04 8.18
CA ILE A 293 -19.75 -0.76 7.99
C ILE A 293 -20.54 -1.29 9.18
N GLU A 294 -20.26 -2.54 9.59
CA GLU A 294 -20.96 -3.19 10.70
C GLU A 294 -20.84 -2.40 12.00
N ASP A 295 -19.65 -1.93 12.35
CA ASP A 295 -19.41 -1.14 13.57
C ASP A 295 -20.23 0.16 13.57
N GLN A 296 -20.28 0.87 12.44
CA GLN A 296 -21.03 2.10 12.31
C GLN A 296 -22.54 1.88 12.33
N VAL A 297 -23.03 0.83 11.66
CA VAL A 297 -24.46 0.50 11.65
C VAL A 297 -24.93 0.10 13.04
N ARG A 298 -24.14 -0.70 13.76
CA ARG A 298 -24.46 -1.11 15.14
C ARG A 298 -24.38 0.04 16.14
N GLY A 299 -23.39 0.93 15.99
CA GLY A 299 -23.10 1.97 16.98
C GLY A 299 -23.81 3.30 16.74
N VAL A 300 -24.03 3.69 15.50
CA VAL A 300 -24.44 5.06 15.12
C VAL A 300 -25.80 5.11 14.43
N MET A 301 -26.27 3.99 13.88
CA MET A 301 -27.53 3.92 13.15
C MET A 301 -28.49 2.90 13.78
N PRO A 302 -29.13 3.24 14.90
CA PRO A 302 -30.09 2.35 15.53
C PRO A 302 -31.26 2.11 14.58
N GLY A 303 -31.54 0.86 14.31
CA GLY A 303 -32.70 0.36 13.58
C GLY A 303 -33.33 -0.79 14.37
N ASN A 304 -34.43 -1.35 13.86
CA ASN A 304 -35.09 -2.49 14.50
C ASN A 304 -34.48 -3.84 14.12
N ALA A 305 -33.73 -3.90 13.03
CA ALA A 305 -33.14 -5.12 12.52
C ALA A 305 -31.98 -5.63 13.40
N VAL A 306 -31.86 -6.94 13.51
CA VAL A 306 -30.68 -7.58 14.10
C VAL A 306 -29.55 -7.58 13.06
N ILE A 307 -28.45 -6.92 13.41
CA ILE A 307 -27.27 -6.79 12.53
C ILE A 307 -26.35 -7.97 12.74
N LYS A 308 -25.99 -8.66 11.65
CA LYS A 308 -25.10 -9.82 11.59
C LYS A 308 -23.93 -9.55 10.66
N GLY A 309 -22.76 -10.09 11.00
CA GLY A 309 -21.56 -9.91 10.19
C GLY A 309 -20.32 -10.49 10.86
N ARG A 310 -19.18 -9.82 10.75
CA ARG A 310 -17.91 -10.26 11.34
C ARG A 310 -17.88 -10.12 12.87
N LEU A 311 -18.57 -9.13 13.44
CA LEU A 311 -18.63 -8.92 14.89
C LEU A 311 -19.53 -9.91 15.61
N THR A 312 -20.50 -10.49 14.91
CA THR A 312 -21.44 -11.46 15.46
C THR A 312 -21.07 -12.90 15.14
N GLY A 313 -20.05 -13.12 14.31
CA GLY A 313 -19.48 -14.43 13.99
C GLY A 313 -20.15 -15.15 12.82
N GLU A 314 -21.13 -14.56 12.15
CA GLU A 314 -21.71 -15.12 10.91
C GLU A 314 -20.70 -15.15 9.77
N LEU A 315 -19.81 -14.15 9.72
CA LEU A 315 -18.66 -14.13 8.82
C LEU A 315 -17.36 -14.24 9.64
N PRO A 316 -16.27 -14.80 9.08
CA PRO A 316 -14.99 -14.90 9.77
C PRO A 316 -14.48 -13.51 10.22
N ARG A 317 -13.99 -13.43 11.46
CA ARG A 317 -13.45 -12.16 12.00
C ARG A 317 -12.15 -11.75 11.32
N THR A 318 -11.38 -12.72 10.86
CA THR A 318 -10.07 -12.54 10.21
C THR A 318 -10.02 -13.29 8.89
N GLY A 319 -9.13 -12.88 8.02
CA GLY A 319 -8.91 -13.51 6.72
C GLY A 319 -9.82 -12.97 5.62
N GLU A 320 -9.45 -13.32 4.39
CA GLU A 320 -10.15 -12.96 3.17
C GLU A 320 -11.51 -13.66 3.11
N LEU A 321 -12.55 -12.97 2.65
CA LEU A 321 -13.83 -13.60 2.35
C LEU A 321 -13.77 -14.37 1.03
N ASN A 322 -14.74 -15.25 0.85
CA ASN A 322 -15.01 -15.94 -0.40
C ASN A 322 -16.52 -16.32 -0.46
N PRO A 323 -17.03 -16.79 -1.61
CA PRO A 323 -18.42 -17.18 -1.74
C PRO A 323 -18.89 -18.24 -0.72
N ASP A 324 -18.03 -19.16 -0.32
CA ASP A 324 -18.41 -20.23 0.61
C ASP A 324 -18.71 -19.73 2.02
N PHE A 325 -17.99 -18.69 2.49
CA PHE A 325 -18.32 -18.04 3.76
C PHE A 325 -19.70 -17.37 3.71
N LEU A 326 -20.02 -16.72 2.58
CA LEU A 326 -21.34 -16.12 2.40
C LEU A 326 -22.44 -17.16 2.29
N LYS A 327 -22.24 -18.23 1.51
CA LYS A 327 -23.18 -19.37 1.45
C LYS A 327 -23.50 -19.90 2.83
N LYS A 328 -22.47 -20.16 3.64
CA LYS A 328 -22.62 -20.62 5.02
C LYS A 328 -23.43 -19.65 5.88
N ALA A 329 -23.13 -18.34 5.80
CA ALA A 329 -23.87 -17.30 6.55
C ALA A 329 -25.33 -17.18 6.11
N LEU A 330 -25.62 -17.48 4.85
CA LEU A 330 -26.94 -17.43 4.23
C LEU A 330 -27.72 -18.76 4.35
N GLY A 331 -27.10 -19.83 4.91
CA GLY A 331 -27.72 -21.15 4.98
C GLY A 331 -27.85 -21.85 3.61
N ILE A 332 -27.05 -21.49 2.63
CA ILE A 332 -27.01 -22.09 1.30
C ILE A 332 -26.03 -23.26 1.33
N GLU A 333 -26.45 -24.44 0.84
CA GLU A 333 -25.55 -25.56 0.71
C GLU A 333 -24.40 -25.27 -0.26
N SER A 334 -23.18 -25.49 0.21
CA SER A 334 -22.00 -25.45 -0.67
C SER A 334 -22.01 -26.71 -1.53
N GLY A 335 -21.88 -26.57 -2.85
CA GLY A 335 -21.69 -27.69 -3.77
C GLY A 335 -20.39 -28.46 -3.48
N GLU A 336 -20.14 -29.52 -4.20
CA GLU A 336 -18.90 -30.29 -4.11
C GLU A 336 -17.70 -29.36 -4.37
N SER A 337 -16.77 -29.31 -3.41
CA SER A 337 -15.48 -28.64 -3.61
C SER A 337 -14.52 -29.59 -4.33
N TYR A 338 -13.80 -29.09 -5.32
CA TYR A 338 -12.73 -29.87 -5.93
C TYR A 338 -11.58 -30.05 -4.93
N ALA A 339 -11.02 -31.25 -4.87
CA ALA A 339 -9.80 -31.50 -4.12
C ALA A 339 -8.66 -30.59 -4.68
N PRO A 340 -7.76 -30.11 -3.82
CA PRO A 340 -6.55 -29.41 -4.28
C PRO A 340 -5.81 -30.28 -5.31
N CYS A 341 -5.38 -29.67 -6.42
CA CYS A 341 -4.58 -30.38 -7.41
C CYS A 341 -3.26 -30.85 -6.76
N GLU A 342 -2.91 -32.14 -6.96
CA GLU A 342 -1.68 -32.74 -6.41
C GLU A 342 -0.40 -32.03 -6.91
N ASP A 343 -0.46 -31.36 -8.06
CA ASP A 343 0.65 -30.58 -8.63
C ASP A 343 0.90 -29.26 -7.90
N VAL A 344 -0.02 -28.82 -7.03
CA VAL A 344 0.15 -27.57 -6.25
C VAL A 344 1.09 -27.82 -5.08
N THR A 345 2.34 -27.36 -5.23
CA THR A 345 3.36 -27.44 -4.19
C THR A 345 3.46 -26.10 -3.45
N PRO A 346 3.45 -26.10 -2.10
CA PRO A 346 3.72 -24.89 -1.32
C PRO A 346 5.07 -24.28 -1.70
N ARG A 347 5.10 -22.99 -1.92
CA ARG A 347 6.33 -22.23 -2.22
C ARG A 347 6.57 -21.20 -1.11
N PRO A 348 7.08 -21.62 0.07
CA PRO A 348 7.37 -20.67 1.12
C PRO A 348 8.42 -19.66 0.67
N PRO A 349 8.33 -18.41 1.10
CA PRO A 349 9.30 -17.39 0.75
C PRO A 349 10.69 -17.81 1.24
N ALA A 350 11.71 -17.63 0.39
CA ALA A 350 13.09 -17.93 0.71
C ALA A 350 14.04 -17.01 -0.05
N LEU A 351 15.23 -16.76 0.52
CA LEU A 351 16.30 -16.04 -0.19
C LEU A 351 16.71 -16.81 -1.45
N CYS A 352 16.75 -16.10 -2.58
CA CYS A 352 17.12 -16.67 -3.88
C CYS A 352 18.49 -17.37 -3.83
N GLN A 353 18.65 -18.39 -4.67
CA GLN A 353 19.94 -19.06 -4.77
C GLN A 353 20.99 -18.12 -5.38
N GLY A 354 22.18 -18.00 -4.75
CA GLY A 354 23.23 -17.05 -5.15
C GLY A 354 22.95 -15.59 -4.77
N CYS A 355 21.94 -15.33 -3.95
CA CYS A 355 21.67 -13.99 -3.43
C CYS A 355 22.76 -13.51 -2.49
N GLY A 356 23.21 -12.24 -2.62
CA GLY A 356 24.23 -11.64 -1.73
C GLY A 356 23.84 -11.62 -0.25
N HIS A 357 22.55 -11.50 0.06
CA HIS A 357 22.09 -11.56 1.46
C HIS A 357 22.46 -12.88 2.16
N ARG A 358 22.52 -13.99 1.42
CA ARG A 358 22.93 -15.29 1.98
C ARG A 358 24.38 -15.26 2.47
N ASP A 359 25.28 -14.66 1.69
CA ASP A 359 26.68 -14.54 2.02
C ASP A 359 26.86 -13.60 3.22
N VAL A 360 26.12 -12.48 3.25
CA VAL A 360 26.09 -11.54 4.39
C VAL A 360 25.66 -12.24 5.67
N TYR A 361 24.55 -12.99 5.66
CA TYR A 361 24.10 -13.72 6.86
C TYR A 361 25.01 -14.84 7.29
N THR A 362 25.69 -15.49 6.35
CA THR A 362 26.69 -16.49 6.69
C THR A 362 27.86 -15.86 7.44
N ALA A 363 28.37 -14.71 6.94
CA ALA A 363 29.46 -13.99 7.59
C ALA A 363 29.04 -13.40 8.96
N LEU A 364 27.82 -12.78 9.01
CA LEU A 364 27.30 -12.22 10.25
C LEU A 364 27.13 -13.30 11.32
N ASN A 365 26.50 -14.42 11.00
CA ASN A 365 26.31 -15.52 11.94
C ASN A 365 27.64 -16.12 12.41
N GLU A 366 28.67 -16.13 11.57
CA GLU A 366 30.01 -16.60 11.99
C GLU A 366 30.60 -15.68 13.05
N VAL A 367 30.53 -14.36 12.87
CA VAL A 367 31.02 -13.39 13.86
C VAL A 367 30.17 -13.43 15.13
N LEU A 368 28.84 -13.53 15.01
CA LEU A 368 27.97 -13.50 16.18
C LEU A 368 28.10 -14.74 17.10
N LYS A 369 28.76 -15.80 16.67
CA LYS A 369 29.15 -16.88 17.59
C LYS A 369 30.05 -16.40 18.73
N GLU A 370 30.81 -15.34 18.50
CA GLU A 370 31.69 -14.71 19.48
C GLU A 370 30.91 -13.83 20.48
N TYR A 371 29.66 -13.46 20.13
CA TYR A 371 28.79 -12.53 20.88
C TYR A 371 27.39 -13.12 21.09
N PRO A 372 27.19 -14.13 21.96
CA PRO A 372 25.88 -14.79 22.14
C PRO A 372 24.75 -13.85 22.57
N GLN A 373 25.11 -12.73 23.21
CA GLN A 373 24.16 -11.70 23.63
C GLN A 373 23.75 -10.72 22.53
N ALA A 374 24.44 -10.69 21.37
CA ALA A 374 24.19 -9.76 20.30
C ALA A 374 22.71 -9.81 19.82
N ARG A 375 22.22 -8.66 19.39
CA ARG A 375 20.89 -8.55 18.78
C ARG A 375 20.99 -7.90 17.41
N VAL A 376 20.28 -8.50 16.44
CA VAL A 376 20.20 -8.03 15.07
C VAL A 376 18.78 -7.57 14.78
N PHE A 377 18.63 -6.31 14.48
CA PHE A 377 17.36 -5.68 14.17
C PHE A 377 17.23 -5.59 12.65
N GLY A 378 16.18 -6.19 12.13
CA GLY A 378 15.80 -6.10 10.72
C GLY A 378 14.53 -5.30 10.54
N ASP A 379 14.25 -4.97 9.28
CA ASP A 379 13.00 -4.36 8.86
C ASP A 379 12.52 -4.96 7.53
N ILE A 380 11.73 -4.26 6.71
CA ILE A 380 10.98 -4.84 5.60
C ILE A 380 11.79 -4.81 4.28
N GLY A 381 12.11 -5.97 3.77
CA GLY A 381 12.77 -6.20 2.48
C GLY A 381 13.12 -7.67 2.27
N CYS A 382 13.77 -8.02 1.16
CA CYS A 382 14.20 -9.41 0.93
C CYS A 382 15.09 -9.96 2.06
N TYR A 383 15.88 -9.11 2.69
CA TYR A 383 16.75 -9.48 3.81
C TYR A 383 15.96 -9.92 5.06
N THR A 384 14.70 -9.54 5.22
CA THR A 384 13.83 -10.04 6.30
C THR A 384 13.76 -11.57 6.32
N LEU A 385 13.91 -12.21 5.16
CA LEU A 385 13.92 -13.67 5.05
C LEU A 385 15.15 -14.31 5.73
N GLY A 386 16.12 -13.52 6.19
CA GLY A 386 17.20 -13.96 7.08
C GLY A 386 16.72 -14.44 8.46
N PHE A 387 15.46 -14.14 8.85
CA PHE A 387 14.82 -14.74 10.02
C PHE A 387 14.57 -16.24 9.85
N LEU A 388 14.34 -16.70 8.62
CA LEU A 388 14.03 -18.11 8.33
C LEU A 388 15.29 -18.98 8.35
N PRO A 389 15.14 -20.31 8.57
CA PRO A 389 16.22 -21.25 8.38
C PRO A 389 16.82 -21.16 6.95
N PRO A 390 18.13 -21.38 6.81
CA PRO A 390 19.09 -21.83 7.81
C PRO A 390 19.68 -20.69 8.67
N TYR A 391 19.43 -19.42 8.34
CA TYR A 391 20.17 -18.29 8.92
C TYR A 391 19.72 -17.96 10.34
N LYS A 392 18.41 -17.72 10.56
CA LYS A 392 17.86 -17.29 11.86
C LYS A 392 18.65 -16.10 12.43
N ALA A 393 19.02 -15.16 11.56
CA ALA A 393 20.03 -14.12 11.85
C ALA A 393 19.44 -12.81 12.36
N ILE A 394 18.12 -12.60 12.24
CA ILE A 394 17.46 -11.36 12.68
C ILE A 394 16.45 -11.64 13.78
N HIS A 395 16.23 -10.64 14.64
CA HIS A 395 15.42 -10.77 15.85
C HIS A 395 14.18 -9.86 15.85
N SER A 396 14.06 -8.96 14.87
CA SER A 396 12.88 -8.09 14.73
C SER A 396 12.59 -7.78 13.26
N CYS A 397 11.34 -7.45 13.00
CA CYS A 397 10.86 -6.93 11.72
C CYS A 397 9.56 -6.17 12.01
N VAL A 398 9.56 -4.84 11.90
CA VAL A 398 8.41 -3.99 12.25
C VAL A 398 7.92 -3.25 11.02
N ASP A 399 8.60 -2.20 10.60
CA ASP A 399 8.26 -1.35 9.44
C ASP A 399 9.54 -0.92 8.70
N MET A 400 9.38 -0.34 7.52
CA MET A 400 10.53 0.07 6.71
C MET A 400 11.34 1.16 7.38
N GLY A 401 12.63 0.88 7.65
CA GLY A 401 13.57 1.80 8.31
C GLY A 401 13.74 1.59 9.81
N ALA A 402 12.89 0.79 10.43
CA ALA A 402 12.90 0.58 11.89
C ALA A 402 14.20 -0.08 12.40
N SER A 403 14.90 -0.85 11.58
CA SER A 403 16.10 -1.60 12.01
C SER A 403 17.15 -0.72 12.68
N ILE A 404 17.47 0.44 12.11
CA ILE A 404 18.49 1.37 12.63
C ILE A 404 18.02 1.99 13.94
N THR A 405 16.81 2.51 13.98
CA THR A 405 16.26 3.19 15.17
C THR A 405 16.05 2.21 16.33
N MET A 406 15.65 0.97 16.03
CA MET A 406 15.52 -0.08 17.04
C MET A 406 16.87 -0.54 17.58
N ALA A 407 17.90 -0.64 16.72
CA ALA A 407 19.27 -0.95 17.17
C ALA A 407 19.79 0.16 18.07
N LYS A 408 19.57 1.45 17.70
CA LYS A 408 19.87 2.61 18.54
C LYS A 408 19.18 2.50 19.90
N GLY A 409 17.85 2.32 19.92
CA GLY A 409 17.09 2.19 21.17
C GLY A 409 17.55 1.01 22.03
N ALA A 410 17.98 -0.08 21.42
CA ALA A 410 18.56 -1.20 22.14
C ALA A 410 19.93 -0.85 22.73
N SER A 411 20.78 -0.12 21.99
CA SER A 411 22.06 0.41 22.48
C SER A 411 21.84 1.36 23.66
N ASP A 412 20.85 2.26 23.58
CA ASP A 412 20.48 3.16 24.68
C ASP A 412 20.06 2.39 25.96
N ALA A 413 19.47 1.20 25.78
CA ALA A 413 19.15 0.29 26.87
C ALA A 413 20.36 -0.52 27.40
N GLY A 414 21.56 -0.33 26.83
CA GLY A 414 22.78 -1.04 27.21
C GLY A 414 23.03 -2.35 26.45
N GLN A 415 22.28 -2.63 25.38
CA GLN A 415 22.51 -3.81 24.53
C GLN A 415 23.77 -3.62 23.69
N TRP A 416 24.72 -4.55 23.79
CA TRP A 416 25.89 -4.61 22.92
C TRP A 416 26.29 -6.07 22.62
N PRO A 417 26.67 -6.41 21.40
CA PRO A 417 26.46 -5.63 20.17
C PRO A 417 24.99 -5.44 19.79
N ALA A 418 24.67 -4.28 19.20
CA ALA A 418 23.41 -3.98 18.54
C ALA A 418 23.66 -3.75 17.04
N VAL A 419 23.12 -4.62 16.20
CA VAL A 419 23.34 -4.60 14.74
C VAL A 419 22.02 -4.31 14.04
N ALA A 420 22.02 -3.34 13.13
CA ALA A 420 20.90 -3.09 12.21
C ALA A 420 21.20 -3.70 10.84
N ILE A 421 20.23 -4.36 10.22
CA ILE A 421 20.33 -4.77 8.81
C ILE A 421 19.17 -4.18 8.02
N ILE A 422 19.48 -3.48 6.93
CA ILE A 422 18.55 -2.73 6.11
C ILE A 422 18.91 -2.89 4.63
N GLY A 423 17.90 -2.87 3.76
CA GLY A 423 18.11 -2.87 2.30
C GLY A 423 18.37 -1.45 1.75
N ASP A 424 18.93 -1.37 0.56
CA ASP A 424 19.24 -0.13 -0.15
C ASP A 424 18.01 0.78 -0.34
N SER A 425 16.93 0.24 -0.86
CA SER A 425 15.69 0.98 -1.07
C SER A 425 15.06 1.41 0.26
N THR A 426 15.03 0.54 1.26
CA THR A 426 14.51 0.83 2.59
C THR A 426 15.35 1.88 3.33
N PHE A 427 16.65 1.89 3.11
CA PHE A 427 17.54 2.92 3.69
C PHE A 427 17.16 4.31 3.17
N THR A 428 16.92 4.47 1.86
CA THR A 428 16.47 5.76 1.31
C THR A 428 15.01 6.07 1.62
N HIS A 429 14.18 5.05 1.88
CA HIS A 429 12.80 5.25 2.30
C HIS A 429 12.69 5.92 3.67
N SER A 430 13.34 5.36 4.69
CA SER A 430 13.21 5.84 6.08
C SER A 430 14.47 5.63 6.94
N GLY A 431 15.49 4.93 6.45
CA GLY A 431 16.69 4.61 7.25
C GLY A 431 17.64 5.79 7.43
N MET A 432 17.67 6.76 6.50
CA MET A 432 18.59 7.90 6.57
C MET A 432 18.36 8.76 7.82
N THR A 433 17.11 8.99 8.19
CA THR A 433 16.76 9.75 9.40
C THR A 433 17.17 9.03 10.67
N GLY A 434 16.96 7.71 10.73
CA GLY A 434 17.42 6.89 11.85
C GLY A 434 18.94 6.86 11.98
N LEU A 435 19.67 6.84 10.86
CA LEU A 435 21.12 6.91 10.86
C LEU A 435 21.64 8.27 11.36
N LEU A 436 21.03 9.37 10.91
CA LEU A 436 21.37 10.71 11.39
C LEU A 436 21.17 10.84 12.90
N ASP A 437 20.06 10.31 13.40
CA ASP A 437 19.75 10.32 14.83
C ASP A 437 20.78 9.51 15.64
N ALA A 438 21.14 8.33 15.16
CA ALA A 438 22.18 7.49 15.78
C ALA A 438 23.55 8.17 15.79
N ILE A 439 23.94 8.83 14.69
CA ILE A 439 25.21 9.57 14.60
C ILE A 439 25.26 10.74 15.57
N ASN A 440 24.16 11.54 15.64
CA ASN A 440 24.09 12.71 16.53
C ASN A 440 24.25 12.34 18.02
N GLU A 441 23.79 11.17 18.40
CA GLU A 441 23.89 10.67 19.78
C GLU A 441 25.11 9.75 20.01
N ASN A 442 25.90 9.53 18.96
CA ASN A 442 27.05 8.60 18.99
C ASN A 442 26.65 7.21 19.53
N ALA A 443 25.53 6.67 19.03
CA ALA A 443 25.01 5.38 19.44
C ALA A 443 25.99 4.24 19.11
N ASP A 444 26.08 3.25 19.97
CA ASP A 444 26.99 2.10 19.79
C ASP A 444 26.32 1.00 18.95
N ILE A 445 26.27 1.22 17.63
CA ILE A 445 25.59 0.33 16.67
C ILE A 445 26.38 0.09 15.40
N THR A 446 26.22 -1.10 14.83
CA THR A 446 26.73 -1.44 13.49
C THR A 446 25.56 -1.56 12.51
N VAL A 447 25.56 -0.78 11.43
CA VAL A 447 24.52 -0.79 10.39
C VAL A 447 25.03 -1.51 9.15
N ILE A 448 24.29 -2.51 8.67
CA ILE A 448 24.57 -3.25 7.43
C ILE A 448 23.55 -2.84 6.38
N ILE A 449 23.94 -2.02 5.39
CA ILE A 449 23.12 -1.60 4.26
C ILE A 449 23.32 -2.60 3.12
N SER A 450 22.43 -3.56 2.98
CA SER A 450 22.48 -4.59 1.93
C SER A 450 22.08 -4.01 0.57
N ASP A 451 23.07 -3.52 -0.18
CA ASP A 451 22.90 -2.85 -1.47
C ASP A 451 22.83 -3.88 -2.62
N ASN A 452 21.62 -4.13 -3.10
CA ASN A 452 21.38 -5.02 -4.24
C ASN A 452 20.98 -4.29 -5.54
N LEU A 453 21.13 -2.96 -5.55
CA LEU A 453 20.93 -2.02 -6.67
C LEU A 453 19.48 -1.95 -7.18
N THR A 454 18.48 -2.39 -6.40
CA THR A 454 17.09 -2.41 -6.85
C THR A 454 16.10 -2.63 -5.71
N THR A 455 14.85 -2.18 -5.87
CA THR A 455 13.72 -2.57 -5.02
C THR A 455 13.25 -3.96 -5.42
N ALA A 456 13.94 -5.01 -4.92
CA ALA A 456 13.84 -6.36 -5.46
C ALA A 456 12.52 -7.07 -5.16
N MET A 457 11.91 -6.84 -3.99
CA MET A 457 10.75 -7.59 -3.49
C MET A 457 9.50 -7.33 -4.33
N THR A 458 9.35 -6.15 -4.90
CA THR A 458 8.19 -5.71 -5.66
C THR A 458 8.35 -5.85 -7.18
N GLY A 459 9.45 -6.44 -7.66
CA GLY A 459 9.64 -6.71 -9.08
C GLY A 459 10.93 -6.14 -9.69
N GLY A 460 11.74 -5.38 -8.92
CA GLY A 460 13.04 -4.88 -9.37
C GLY A 460 12.98 -3.47 -9.96
N GLN A 461 12.26 -2.58 -9.29
CA GLN A 461 12.20 -1.15 -9.60
C GLN A 461 13.51 -0.46 -9.21
N ASP A 462 13.77 0.73 -9.76
CA ASP A 462 14.96 1.52 -9.46
C ASP A 462 14.99 1.91 -7.97
N SER A 463 16.15 1.74 -7.33
CA SER A 463 16.41 2.25 -5.98
C SER A 463 16.96 3.66 -6.05
N ALA A 464 16.35 4.59 -5.30
CA ALA A 464 16.70 6.02 -5.31
C ALA A 464 18.14 6.30 -4.86
N GLY A 465 18.69 5.44 -4.01
CA GLY A 465 20.04 5.54 -3.43
C GLY A 465 21.15 4.86 -4.23
N THR A 466 20.83 4.23 -5.35
CA THR A 466 21.84 3.50 -6.15
C THR A 466 23.07 4.37 -6.43
N ASN A 467 24.25 3.88 -6.07
CA ASN A 467 25.56 4.55 -6.19
C ASN A 467 25.72 5.85 -5.36
N LYS A 468 24.90 6.06 -4.32
CA LYS A 468 24.93 7.29 -3.49
C LYS A 468 25.16 7.01 -2.00
N PHE A 469 25.13 5.76 -1.55
CA PHE A 469 25.09 5.43 -0.12
C PHE A 469 26.33 5.91 0.63
N GLU A 470 27.53 5.78 0.05
CA GLU A 470 28.74 6.28 0.67
C GLU A 470 28.71 7.81 0.84
N ALA A 471 28.26 8.53 -0.17
CA ALA A 471 28.13 9.99 -0.10
C ALA A 471 27.05 10.40 0.91
N ILE A 472 25.93 9.67 0.98
CA ILE A 472 24.87 9.92 1.95
C ILE A 472 25.37 9.69 3.38
N CYS A 473 25.99 8.56 3.67
CA CYS A 473 26.50 8.25 5.00
C CYS A 473 27.53 9.28 5.48
N LYS A 474 28.47 9.65 4.61
CA LYS A 474 29.47 10.71 4.89
C LYS A 474 28.78 12.07 5.10
N GLY A 475 27.80 12.42 4.26
CA GLY A 475 27.05 13.68 4.38
C GLY A 475 26.23 13.77 5.66
N LEU A 476 25.81 12.64 6.24
CA LEU A 476 25.15 12.56 7.54
C LEU A 476 26.14 12.68 8.72
N GLY A 477 27.44 12.67 8.47
CA GLY A 477 28.48 12.84 9.49
C GLY A 477 29.16 11.54 9.94
N LEU A 478 28.93 10.41 9.22
CA LEU A 478 29.63 9.17 9.50
C LEU A 478 31.13 9.31 9.21
N SER A 479 31.98 8.81 10.12
CA SER A 479 33.45 8.72 9.90
C SER A 479 33.77 7.82 8.72
N GLU A 480 34.67 8.28 7.84
CA GLU A 480 35.11 7.49 6.69
C GLU A 480 35.83 6.19 7.11
N ASP A 481 36.49 6.19 8.26
CA ASP A 481 37.18 5.02 8.79
C ASP A 481 36.24 3.89 9.16
N HIS A 482 34.96 4.21 9.45
CA HIS A 482 33.93 3.27 9.85
C HIS A 482 32.83 3.11 8.77
N LEU A 483 33.18 3.38 7.51
CA LEU A 483 32.35 3.11 6.33
C LEU A 483 33.05 2.08 5.44
N LYS A 484 32.55 0.86 5.41
CA LYS A 484 33.15 -0.24 4.63
C LYS A 484 32.24 -0.65 3.49
N VAL A 485 32.79 -0.81 2.29
CA VAL A 485 32.07 -1.38 1.13
C VAL A 485 32.69 -2.73 0.82
N VAL A 486 31.86 -3.78 0.82
CA VAL A 486 32.34 -5.16 0.57
C VAL A 486 31.49 -5.83 -0.52
N ASN A 487 32.06 -6.81 -1.22
CA ASN A 487 31.34 -7.58 -2.24
C ASN A 487 30.95 -8.96 -1.68
N PRO A 488 29.65 -9.22 -1.39
CA PRO A 488 29.19 -10.46 -0.75
C PRO A 488 29.14 -11.62 -1.74
N ILE A 489 30.28 -12.24 -1.95
CA ILE A 489 30.46 -13.49 -2.71
C ILE A 489 31.26 -14.50 -1.88
N PRO A 490 31.08 -15.81 -2.11
CA PRO A 490 31.79 -16.85 -1.33
C PRO A 490 33.31 -16.68 -1.29
N LYS A 491 33.90 -16.17 -2.35
CA LYS A 491 35.37 -15.92 -2.42
C LYS A 491 35.85 -14.89 -1.40
N ASN A 492 35.02 -13.91 -1.06
CA ASN A 492 35.36 -12.78 -0.19
C ASN A 492 34.88 -12.99 1.26
N MET A 493 34.45 -14.20 1.63
CA MET A 493 33.94 -14.48 2.99
C MET A 493 34.91 -14.06 4.10
N PRO A 494 36.23 -14.30 4.02
CA PRO A 494 37.15 -13.84 5.06
C PRO A 494 37.17 -12.32 5.23
N GLU A 495 37.13 -11.56 4.12
CA GLU A 495 37.10 -10.10 4.12
C GLU A 495 35.82 -9.57 4.77
N ILE A 496 34.64 -10.14 4.37
CA ILE A 496 33.35 -9.73 4.91
C ILE A 496 33.25 -10.02 6.41
N THR A 497 33.67 -11.21 6.82
CA THR A 497 33.68 -11.63 8.23
C THR A 497 34.60 -10.74 9.06
N GLN A 498 35.75 -10.37 8.54
CA GLN A 498 36.67 -9.48 9.24
C GLN A 498 36.11 -8.05 9.34
N ALA A 499 35.53 -7.51 8.25
CA ALA A 499 34.89 -6.19 8.27
C ALA A 499 33.75 -6.14 9.31
N ILE A 500 32.88 -7.15 9.37
CA ILE A 500 31.82 -7.22 10.37
C ILE A 500 32.39 -7.28 11.79
N ARG A 501 33.43 -8.07 12.02
CA ARG A 501 34.07 -8.17 13.33
C ARG A 501 34.73 -6.86 13.78
N ASP A 502 35.42 -6.17 12.87
CA ASP A 502 36.10 -4.91 13.18
C ASP A 502 35.09 -3.83 13.54
N GLU A 503 33.98 -3.73 12.75
CA GLU A 503 33.00 -2.70 12.98
C GLU A 503 32.07 -3.00 14.16
N ILE A 504 31.85 -4.26 14.53
CA ILE A 504 31.16 -4.61 15.79
C ILE A 504 31.99 -4.21 17.01
N ASN A 505 33.31 -4.30 16.93
CA ASN A 505 34.19 -3.93 18.03
C ASN A 505 34.49 -2.42 18.13
N TYR A 506 34.02 -1.64 17.16
CA TYR A 506 34.11 -0.20 17.25
C TYR A 506 32.93 0.33 18.12
N HIS A 507 33.26 1.20 19.06
CA HIS A 507 32.29 1.89 19.91
C HIS A 507 31.87 3.22 19.27
N GLY A 508 30.69 3.25 18.70
CA GLY A 508 30.13 4.34 17.92
C GLY A 508 29.30 3.80 16.75
N VAL A 509 28.87 4.69 15.87
CA VAL A 509 28.12 4.30 14.67
C VAL A 509 29.07 3.86 13.57
N SER A 510 28.91 2.63 13.08
CA SER A 510 29.63 2.11 11.91
C SER A 510 28.66 1.63 10.82
N VAL A 511 29.09 1.70 9.56
CA VAL A 511 28.28 1.27 8.41
C VAL A 511 29.08 0.33 7.50
N ILE A 512 28.49 -0.81 7.19
CA ILE A 512 28.99 -1.76 6.20
C ILE A 512 27.99 -1.82 5.04
N ILE A 513 28.48 -1.70 3.80
CA ILE A 513 27.67 -1.76 2.58
C ILE A 513 28.08 -2.99 1.76
N PRO A 514 27.46 -4.16 2.00
CA PRO A 514 27.60 -5.29 1.11
C PRO A 514 26.88 -5.00 -0.21
N ARG A 515 27.65 -4.80 -1.29
CA ARG A 515 27.11 -4.43 -2.61
C ARG A 515 27.21 -5.57 -3.60
N ARG A 516 26.07 -6.05 -4.09
CA ARG A 516 25.99 -7.05 -5.15
C ARG A 516 24.64 -7.02 -5.84
N GLU A 517 24.62 -6.92 -7.17
CA GLU A 517 23.39 -6.88 -7.96
C GLU A 517 22.45 -8.05 -7.64
N CYS A 518 21.13 -7.74 -7.57
CA CYS A 518 20.09 -8.74 -7.37
C CYS A 518 20.12 -9.80 -8.47
N MET A 519 20.12 -11.07 -8.10
CA MET A 519 20.18 -12.20 -9.05
C MET A 519 19.00 -12.25 -10.03
N GLN A 520 17.82 -11.84 -9.58
CA GLN A 520 16.62 -11.80 -10.44
C GLN A 520 16.72 -10.69 -11.50
N THR A 521 17.18 -9.52 -11.09
CA THR A 521 17.40 -8.38 -11.99
C THR A 521 18.51 -8.67 -12.98
N LEU A 522 19.64 -9.22 -12.52
CA LEU A 522 20.75 -9.64 -13.37
C LEU A 522 20.30 -10.65 -14.45
N GLN A 523 19.52 -11.66 -14.06
CA GLN A 523 19.01 -12.63 -15.03
C GLN A 523 18.07 -11.99 -16.07
N ARG A 524 17.25 -11.01 -15.65
CA ARG A 524 16.38 -10.25 -16.55
C ARG A 524 17.21 -9.44 -17.57
N HIS A 525 18.19 -8.69 -17.08
CA HIS A 525 19.10 -7.91 -17.94
C HIS A 525 19.85 -8.80 -18.94
N LEU A 526 20.35 -9.94 -18.53
CA LEU A 526 21.02 -10.90 -19.41
C LEU A 526 20.08 -11.47 -20.48
N LYS A 527 18.82 -11.75 -20.15
CA LYS A 527 17.82 -12.19 -21.13
C LYS A 527 17.48 -11.10 -22.13
N GLN A 528 17.30 -9.86 -21.67
CA GLN A 528 17.02 -8.71 -22.53
C GLN A 528 18.19 -8.44 -23.49
N LYS A 529 19.43 -8.48 -23.01
CA LYS A 529 20.62 -8.32 -23.85
C LYS A 529 20.71 -9.39 -24.93
N LYS A 530 20.50 -10.65 -24.57
CA LYS A 530 20.48 -11.76 -25.54
C LYS A 530 19.33 -11.63 -26.57
N ALA A 531 18.19 -11.08 -26.19
CA ALA A 531 17.08 -10.83 -27.10
C ALA A 531 17.37 -9.67 -28.06
N ALA A 532 18.07 -8.62 -27.59
CA ALA A 532 18.49 -7.49 -28.42
C ALA A 532 19.60 -7.89 -29.44
N GLU A 533 20.51 -8.78 -29.02
CA GLU A 533 21.57 -9.31 -29.90
C GLU A 533 21.03 -10.26 -31.01
N LYS A 534 19.80 -10.78 -30.88
CA LYS A 534 19.12 -11.63 -31.86
C LYS A 534 18.25 -10.89 -32.87
N LYS A 535 17.99 -9.59 -32.64
CA LYS A 535 17.33 -8.66 -33.56
C LYS A 535 18.35 -7.92 -34.42
#